data_2cd1f7c352e3ad1ddb69a764b04fad65
#
_entry.id   2cd1f7c352e3ad1ddb69a764b04fad65
#
_cell.length_a   1.000
_cell.length_b   1.000
_cell.length_c   1.000
_cell.angle_alpha   90.00
_cell.angle_beta   90.00
_cell.angle_gamma   90.00
#
_symmetry.space_group_name_H-M   'P 1'
#
loop_
_entity.id
_entity.type
_entity.pdbx_description
1 polymer ?
#
loop_
_entity_poly.entity_id
_entity_poly.type
_entity_poly.pdbx_seq_one_letter_code
_entity_poly.pdbx_strand_id
1 'polypeptide(L)'
;MSERVNISSGAPWEPIAGYSRAVRVGQFIEVAGTTAVDAQGNFFGEGDVVAQTQYILEKIQHAIEQAGGALSDVVRTRIFVTDRDYMMEVAKVHGKFFGEILPVSTGVEVGALIDDRLLVEIEASAIISSNS
;
A
#
# COMPACT_ATOMS: atom_id res chain seq x y z
N MET A 1 4.99 11.60 24.65
CA MET A 1 5.89 10.57 24.16
C MET A 1 5.14 9.64 23.20
N SER A 2 5.75 9.36 22.06
CA SER A 2 5.10 8.55 21.06
C SER A 2 5.32 7.09 21.31
N GLU A 3 4.24 6.31 21.20
CA GLU A 3 4.32 4.86 21.26
C GLU A 3 4.44 4.31 19.85
N ARG A 4 5.10 3.18 19.74
CA ARG A 4 5.19 2.46 18.48
C ARG A 4 4.12 1.39 18.44
N VAL A 5 3.33 1.39 17.36
CA VAL A 5 2.31 0.38 17.11
C VAL A 5 2.66 -0.32 15.81
N ASN A 6 2.79 -1.63 15.87
CA ASN A 6 3.07 -2.46 14.71
C ASN A 6 1.78 -3.18 14.31
N ILE A 7 1.40 -3.04 13.04
CA ILE A 7 0.19 -3.65 12.49
C ILE A 7 0.60 -4.85 11.65
N SER A 8 0.06 -6.02 11.97
CA SER A 8 0.32 -7.25 11.22
C SER A 8 -0.88 -7.57 10.34
N SER A 9 -0.62 -8.11 9.16
CA SER A 9 -1.68 -8.67 8.31
C SER A 9 -1.86 -10.17 8.53
N GLY A 10 -0.99 -10.79 9.34
CA GLY A 10 -0.98 -12.24 9.51
C GLY A 10 -0.20 -12.96 8.44
N ALA A 11 0.43 -12.25 7.52
CA ALA A 11 1.19 -12.88 6.44
C ALA A 11 2.42 -13.59 7.00
N PRO A 12 2.74 -14.79 6.50
CA PRO A 12 3.86 -15.59 7.05
C PRO A 12 5.22 -14.94 6.83
N TRP A 13 5.34 -14.07 5.83
CA TRP A 13 6.61 -13.40 5.55
C TRP A 13 7.00 -12.40 6.63
N GLU A 14 6.03 -11.86 7.36
CA GLU A 14 6.30 -10.80 8.34
C GLU A 14 7.26 -11.26 9.42
N PRO A 15 7.00 -12.36 10.12
CA PRO A 15 7.95 -12.81 11.15
C PRO A 15 9.24 -13.36 10.55
N ILE A 16 9.20 -13.95 9.37
CA ILE A 16 10.40 -14.51 8.74
C ILE A 16 11.39 -13.40 8.39
N ALA A 17 10.91 -12.34 7.76
CA ALA A 17 11.76 -11.23 7.32
C ALA A 17 11.91 -10.14 8.38
N GLY A 18 11.09 -10.17 9.44
CA GLY A 18 11.18 -9.21 10.52
C GLY A 18 10.57 -7.86 10.18
N TYR A 19 9.36 -7.85 9.60
CA TYR A 19 8.70 -6.58 9.26
C TYR A 19 7.21 -6.62 9.62
N SER A 20 6.59 -5.45 9.60
CA SER A 20 5.17 -5.25 9.86
C SER A 20 4.48 -4.78 8.61
N ARG A 21 3.16 -4.99 8.52
CA ARG A 21 2.35 -4.45 7.41
C ARG A 21 2.32 -2.93 7.46
N ALA A 22 2.23 -2.37 8.66
CA ALA A 22 2.28 -0.93 8.85
C ALA A 22 2.85 -0.65 10.24
N VAL A 23 3.43 0.54 10.40
CA VAL A 23 3.98 0.99 11.68
C VAL A 23 3.48 2.40 11.91
N ARG A 24 3.01 2.67 13.13
CA ARG A 24 2.69 4.01 13.56
C ARG A 24 3.62 4.45 14.68
N VAL A 25 4.19 5.65 14.57
CA VAL A 25 4.95 6.29 15.64
C VAL A 25 4.48 7.74 15.70
N GLY A 26 3.87 8.13 16.82
CA GLY A 26 3.29 9.46 16.94
C GLY A 26 2.17 9.63 15.91
N GLN A 27 2.33 10.61 15.05
CA GLN A 27 1.37 10.89 13.98
C GLN A 27 1.75 10.26 12.65
N PHE A 28 2.91 9.62 12.57
CA PHE A 28 3.43 9.06 11.33
C PHE A 28 3.01 7.61 11.18
N ILE A 29 2.52 7.26 10.00
CA ILE A 29 2.18 5.88 9.64
C ILE A 29 2.93 5.55 8.36
N GLU A 30 3.66 4.42 8.38
CA GLU A 30 4.29 3.89 7.18
C GLU A 30 3.65 2.55 6.85
N VAL A 31 3.26 2.39 5.60
CA VAL A 31 2.68 1.13 5.11
C VAL A 31 3.69 0.48 4.18
N ALA A 32 4.00 -0.76 4.44
CA ALA A 32 4.97 -1.53 3.66
C ALA A 32 4.47 -1.72 2.22
N GLY A 33 5.40 -2.08 1.33
CA GLY A 33 5.04 -2.48 -0.01
C GLY A 33 3.94 -3.52 0.01
N THR A 34 2.86 -3.24 -0.70
CA THR A 34 1.63 -4.02 -0.65
C THR A 34 1.30 -4.55 -2.02
N THR A 35 1.03 -5.86 -2.08
CA THR A 35 0.71 -6.56 -3.32
C THR A 35 -0.66 -7.21 -3.19
N ALA A 36 -1.16 -7.75 -4.30
CA ALA A 36 -2.50 -8.36 -4.34
C ALA A 36 -2.46 -9.80 -3.85
N VAL A 37 -2.09 -9.97 -2.57
CA VAL A 37 -2.02 -11.27 -1.90
C VAL A 37 -2.77 -11.13 -0.58
N ASP A 38 -3.63 -12.10 -0.26
CA ASP A 38 -4.35 -12.08 1.01
C ASP A 38 -3.51 -12.69 2.15
N ALA A 39 -4.07 -12.71 3.36
CA ALA A 39 -3.36 -13.16 4.54
C ALA A 39 -3.02 -14.65 4.48
N GLN A 40 -3.72 -15.43 3.66
CA GLN A 40 -3.49 -16.86 3.47
C GLN A 40 -2.54 -17.15 2.31
N GLY A 41 -2.03 -16.11 1.65
CA GLY A 41 -1.11 -16.27 0.53
C GLY A 41 -1.78 -16.48 -0.82
N ASN A 42 -3.07 -16.24 -0.93
CA ASN A 42 -3.78 -16.39 -2.20
C ASN A 42 -3.63 -15.13 -3.03
N PHE A 43 -3.37 -15.29 -4.33
CA PHE A 43 -3.21 -14.20 -5.26
C PHE A 43 -4.57 -13.74 -5.77
N PHE A 44 -4.74 -12.43 -5.91
CA PHE A 44 -5.97 -11.82 -6.36
C PHE A 44 -5.74 -11.08 -7.68
N GLY A 45 -6.67 -11.23 -8.62
CA GLY A 45 -6.63 -10.48 -9.88
C GLY A 45 -5.47 -10.86 -10.79
N GLU A 46 -5.15 -12.15 -10.87
CA GLU A 46 -4.05 -12.60 -11.72
C GLU A 46 -4.27 -12.14 -13.16
N GLY A 47 -3.26 -11.49 -13.75
CA GLY A 47 -3.34 -10.94 -15.10
C GLY A 47 -4.13 -9.65 -15.23
N ASP A 48 -4.62 -9.08 -14.12
CA ASP A 48 -5.49 -7.91 -14.14
C ASP A 48 -4.92 -6.82 -13.24
N VAL A 49 -4.18 -5.88 -13.83
CA VAL A 49 -3.49 -4.83 -13.08
C VAL A 49 -4.48 -3.87 -12.41
N VAL A 50 -5.65 -3.65 -13.01
CA VAL A 50 -6.68 -2.79 -12.43
C VAL A 50 -7.24 -3.43 -11.15
N ALA A 51 -7.59 -4.71 -11.22
CA ALA A 51 -8.10 -5.43 -10.06
C ALA A 51 -7.05 -5.51 -8.95
N GLN A 52 -5.78 -5.75 -9.30
CA GLN A 52 -4.70 -5.79 -8.32
C GLN A 52 -4.53 -4.44 -7.64
N THR A 53 -4.54 -3.34 -8.40
CA THR A 53 -4.37 -2.00 -7.84
C THR A 53 -5.51 -1.66 -6.88
N GLN A 54 -6.74 -1.97 -7.26
CA GLN A 54 -7.91 -1.74 -6.41
C GLN A 54 -7.76 -2.48 -5.08
N TYR A 55 -7.42 -3.75 -5.16
CA TYR A 55 -7.24 -4.61 -3.98
C TYR A 55 -6.14 -4.06 -3.06
N ILE A 56 -5.01 -3.66 -3.66
CA ILE A 56 -3.87 -3.12 -2.91
C ILE A 56 -4.25 -1.85 -2.17
N LEU A 57 -4.94 -0.93 -2.82
CA LEU A 57 -5.30 0.34 -2.19
C LEU A 57 -6.33 0.14 -1.08
N GLU A 58 -7.21 -0.84 -1.22
CA GLU A 58 -8.12 -1.22 -0.12
C GLU A 58 -7.35 -1.78 1.06
N LYS A 59 -6.33 -2.61 0.81
CA LYS A 59 -5.47 -3.14 1.88
C LYS A 59 -4.71 -2.01 2.58
N ILE A 60 -4.18 -1.07 1.82
CA ILE A 60 -3.46 0.08 2.38
C ILE A 60 -4.40 0.91 3.25
N GLN A 61 -5.60 1.19 2.76
CA GLN A 61 -6.60 1.92 3.54
C GLN A 61 -6.90 1.20 4.84
N HIS A 62 -7.12 -0.11 4.78
CA HIS A 62 -7.42 -0.91 5.97
C HIS A 62 -6.27 -0.85 6.99
N ALA A 63 -5.03 -0.98 6.52
CA ALA A 63 -3.87 -0.92 7.40
C ALA A 63 -3.74 0.44 8.09
N ILE A 64 -3.98 1.53 7.35
CA ILE A 64 -3.94 2.87 7.91
C ILE A 64 -5.05 3.03 8.96
N GLU A 65 -6.25 2.52 8.69
CA GLU A 65 -7.37 2.60 9.64
C GLU A 65 -7.08 1.80 10.90
N GLN A 66 -6.48 0.62 10.76
CA GLN A 66 -6.07 -0.16 11.93
C GLN A 66 -5.04 0.58 12.78
N ALA A 67 -4.23 1.43 12.16
CA ALA A 67 -3.24 2.24 12.88
C ALA A 67 -3.85 3.53 13.44
N GLY A 68 -5.13 3.79 13.22
CA GLY A 68 -5.82 4.96 13.76
C GLY A 68 -5.86 6.14 12.83
N GLY A 69 -5.44 5.99 11.59
CA GLY A 69 -5.49 7.05 10.59
C GLY A 69 -6.61 6.85 9.60
N ALA A 70 -6.58 7.63 8.54
CA ALA A 70 -7.55 7.57 7.45
C ALA A 70 -6.82 7.74 6.13
N LEU A 71 -7.47 7.33 5.04
CA LEU A 71 -6.88 7.48 3.72
C LEU A 71 -6.54 8.94 3.41
N SER A 72 -7.33 9.88 3.94
CA SER A 72 -7.09 11.31 3.78
C SER A 72 -5.80 11.80 4.44
N ASP A 73 -5.19 10.98 5.30
CA ASP A 73 -3.91 11.31 5.93
C ASP A 73 -2.71 10.97 5.06
N VAL A 74 -2.92 10.27 3.94
CA VAL A 74 -1.81 9.85 3.07
C VAL A 74 -1.16 11.07 2.44
N VAL A 75 0.17 11.15 2.56
CA VAL A 75 0.96 12.24 1.99
C VAL A 75 1.85 11.79 0.85
N ARG A 76 2.12 10.49 0.75
CA ARG A 76 2.98 9.94 -0.29
C ARG A 76 2.56 8.52 -0.66
N THR A 77 2.61 8.21 -1.95
CA THR A 77 2.56 6.84 -2.44
C THR A 77 3.75 6.60 -3.36
N ARG A 78 4.24 5.35 -3.38
CA ARG A 78 5.25 4.89 -4.34
C ARG A 78 4.69 3.66 -5.01
N ILE A 79 4.71 3.69 -6.34
CA ILE A 79 4.09 2.67 -7.19
C ILE A 79 5.17 1.98 -8.00
N PHE A 80 5.19 0.65 -7.94
CA PHE A 80 6.13 -0.19 -8.67
C PHE A 80 5.32 -1.09 -9.59
N VAL A 81 5.58 -1.03 -10.90
CA VAL A 81 4.90 -1.88 -11.88
C VAL A 81 5.93 -2.72 -12.63
N THR A 82 5.52 -3.90 -13.06
CA THR A 82 6.41 -4.80 -13.81
C THR A 82 6.47 -4.43 -15.29
N ASP A 83 5.56 -3.57 -15.76
CA ASP A 83 5.54 -3.08 -17.13
C ASP A 83 5.01 -1.64 -17.07
N ARG A 84 5.80 -0.69 -17.59
CA ARG A 84 5.40 0.72 -17.56
C ARG A 84 4.12 0.99 -18.34
N ASP A 85 3.75 0.09 -19.24
CA ASP A 85 2.48 0.23 -19.99
C ASP A 85 1.27 0.07 -19.07
N TYR A 86 1.42 -0.50 -17.88
CA TYR A 86 0.35 -0.58 -16.89
C TYR A 86 0.13 0.73 -16.14
N MET A 87 1.09 1.66 -16.22
CA MET A 87 1.09 2.84 -15.33
C MET A 87 -0.18 3.68 -15.47
N MET A 88 -0.70 3.85 -16.69
CA MET A 88 -1.91 4.66 -16.87
C MET A 88 -3.13 4.02 -16.19
N GLU A 89 -3.28 2.71 -16.29
CA GLU A 89 -4.38 2.01 -15.65
C GLU A 89 -4.27 2.07 -14.12
N VAL A 90 -3.04 1.91 -13.61
CA VAL A 90 -2.78 2.04 -12.17
C VAL A 90 -3.08 3.47 -11.72
N ALA A 91 -2.64 4.47 -12.48
CA ALA A 91 -2.87 5.87 -12.15
C ALA A 91 -4.36 6.19 -12.07
N LYS A 92 -5.17 5.64 -12.96
CA LYS A 92 -6.61 5.90 -12.93
C LYS A 92 -7.28 5.33 -11.69
N VAL A 93 -6.87 4.14 -11.25
CA VAL A 93 -7.39 3.55 -10.00
C VAL A 93 -6.91 4.37 -8.81
N HIS A 94 -5.63 4.74 -8.79
CA HIS A 94 -5.05 5.59 -7.76
C HIS A 94 -5.85 6.90 -7.65
N GLY A 95 -6.21 7.49 -8.79
CA GLY A 95 -6.99 8.72 -8.81
C GLY A 95 -8.38 8.58 -8.20
N LYS A 96 -8.99 7.39 -8.29
CA LYS A 96 -10.29 7.17 -7.65
C LYS A 96 -10.19 7.22 -6.14
N PHE A 97 -9.06 6.75 -5.58
CA PHE A 97 -8.85 6.76 -4.12
C PHE A 97 -8.36 8.13 -3.64
N PHE A 98 -7.50 8.78 -4.41
CA PHE A 98 -6.73 9.94 -3.94
C PHE A 98 -7.05 11.25 -4.66
N GLY A 99 -8.07 11.25 -5.52
CA GLY A 99 -8.36 12.43 -6.36
C GLY A 99 -8.65 13.71 -5.59
N GLU A 100 -9.10 13.60 -4.33
CA GLU A 100 -9.35 14.77 -3.47
C GLU A 100 -8.33 14.92 -2.36
N ILE A 101 -7.38 14.00 -2.26
CA ILE A 101 -6.32 14.01 -1.25
C ILE A 101 -5.03 14.53 -1.86
N LEU A 102 -4.71 14.08 -3.05
CA LEU A 102 -3.58 14.53 -3.87
C LEU A 102 -2.23 14.35 -3.16
N PRO A 103 -1.89 13.15 -2.69
CA PRO A 103 -0.56 12.93 -2.11
C PRO A 103 0.50 13.10 -3.17
N VAL A 104 1.75 13.34 -2.77
CA VAL A 104 2.86 13.22 -3.71
C VAL A 104 2.98 11.75 -4.10
N SER A 105 3.34 11.46 -5.35
CA SER A 105 3.38 10.08 -5.83
C SER A 105 4.50 9.91 -6.84
N THR A 106 5.13 8.74 -6.82
CA THR A 106 6.15 8.36 -7.78
C THR A 106 5.82 6.97 -8.29
N GLY A 107 5.88 6.78 -9.60
CA GLY A 107 5.68 5.47 -10.21
C GLY A 107 6.87 5.09 -11.06
N VAL A 108 7.34 3.84 -10.93
CA VAL A 108 8.48 3.33 -11.69
C VAL A 108 8.22 1.90 -12.14
N GLU A 109 8.83 1.54 -13.25
CA GLU A 109 8.88 0.15 -13.70
C GLU A 109 10.04 -0.54 -12.98
N VAL A 110 9.81 -1.79 -12.55
CA VAL A 110 10.84 -2.60 -11.91
C VAL A 110 11.01 -3.90 -12.68
N GLY A 111 12.15 -4.56 -12.50
CA GLY A 111 12.45 -5.80 -13.22
C GLY A 111 11.55 -6.96 -12.86
N ALA A 112 11.13 -7.04 -11.59
CA ALA A 112 10.24 -8.11 -11.10
C ALA A 112 9.76 -7.77 -9.70
N LEU A 113 8.64 -8.34 -9.32
CA LEU A 113 8.16 -8.35 -7.94
C LEU A 113 8.43 -9.74 -7.36
N ILE A 114 7.92 -10.00 -6.15
CA ILE A 114 8.22 -11.25 -5.44
C ILE A 114 7.68 -12.49 -6.18
N ASP A 115 6.67 -12.31 -7.03
CA ASP A 115 6.07 -13.41 -7.80
C ASP A 115 5.60 -12.84 -9.14
N ASP A 116 5.74 -13.65 -10.21
CA ASP A 116 5.41 -13.22 -11.57
C ASP A 116 3.94 -12.88 -11.77
N ARG A 117 3.07 -13.37 -10.91
CA ARG A 117 1.63 -13.07 -10.98
C ARG A 117 1.31 -11.68 -10.46
N LEU A 118 2.24 -11.03 -9.76
CA LEU A 118 2.05 -9.69 -9.23
C LEU A 118 2.54 -8.68 -10.25
N LEU A 119 1.68 -7.74 -10.59
CA LEU A 119 1.94 -6.75 -11.64
C LEU A 119 2.23 -5.38 -11.07
N VAL A 120 1.84 -5.13 -9.80
CA VAL A 120 1.96 -3.83 -9.16
C VAL A 120 2.16 -4.00 -7.66
N GLU A 121 2.94 -3.11 -7.09
CA GLU A 121 3.18 -3.02 -5.65
C GLU A 121 3.15 -1.56 -5.26
N ILE A 122 2.55 -1.22 -4.11
CA ILE A 122 2.42 0.18 -3.68
C ILE A 122 2.76 0.29 -2.21
N GLU A 123 3.51 1.34 -1.85
CA GLU A 123 3.77 1.77 -0.47
C GLU A 123 3.07 3.09 -0.23
N ALA A 124 2.81 3.39 1.03
CA ALA A 124 2.20 4.65 1.40
C ALA A 124 2.77 5.18 2.71
N SER A 125 2.85 6.49 2.81
CA SER A 125 3.18 7.20 4.04
C SER A 125 2.02 8.13 4.38
N ALA A 126 1.64 8.15 5.65
CA ALA A 126 0.55 9.00 6.13
C ALA A 126 0.99 9.76 7.37
N ILE A 127 0.41 10.94 7.54
CA ILE A 127 0.63 11.75 8.73
C ILE A 127 -0.74 12.16 9.24
N ILE A 128 -1.08 11.70 10.45
CA ILE A 128 -2.36 12.02 11.05
C ILE A 128 -2.35 13.47 11.47
N SER A 129 -3.39 14.21 11.08
CA SER A 129 -3.53 15.58 11.51
C SER A 129 -3.78 15.63 13.02
N SER A 130 -2.99 16.41 13.73
CA SER A 130 -3.18 16.60 15.17
C SER A 130 -4.35 17.50 15.46
N ASN A 131 -4.90 18.08 14.43
CA ASN A 131 -5.98 19.03 14.56
C ASN A 131 -7.29 18.26 14.67
N SER A 132 -7.78 18.20 15.84
CA SER A 132 -9.02 17.47 16.10
C SER A 132 -10.06 18.42 16.65
#